data_37ca190ab76d1a4a0502808fb31e5eb9
#
_entry.id   37ca190ab76d1a4a0502808fb31e5eb9
#
_cell.length_a   1.000
_cell.length_b   1.000
_cell.length_c   1.000
_cell.angle_alpha   90.00
_cell.angle_beta   90.00
_cell.angle_gamma   90.00
#
_symmetry.space_group_name_H-M   'P 1'
#
loop_
_entity.id
_entity.type
_entity.pdbx_description
1 polymer ?
#
loop_
_entity_poly.entity_id
_entity_poly.type
_entity_poly.pdbx_seq_one_letter_code
_entity_poly.pdbx_strand_id
1 'polypeptide(L)'
;TIIDKEKNLGVHASGRNSGVLHAGFYYSHNSLKAKLCRNGNAYWHSYCLEKKLKINQCGKIVIARNEDEIDRLDELYRRGQKNSVELELITEKQAKEIEPNINTFVRALFSPTTATIDPHEILASISKDVLNANIEIIYNRKFLKKIENIIITNNGCFEPGYLINASGLYADVIAREYDFSREYKILPFKGLYLHAKNDSKKLR
;
A
#
# COMPACT_ATOMS: atom_id res chain seq x y z
N THR A 1 11.41 -3.35 -20.96
CA THR A 1 10.02 -3.69 -21.30
C THR A 1 9.29 -4.15 -20.04
N ILE A 2 8.05 -3.74 -19.85
CA ILE A 2 7.12 -4.21 -18.82
C ILE A 2 6.00 -4.96 -19.55
N ILE A 3 5.65 -6.16 -19.08
CA ILE A 3 4.50 -6.91 -19.62
C ILE A 3 3.39 -6.98 -18.55
N ASP A 4 2.16 -6.75 -18.94
CA ASP A 4 0.98 -6.90 -18.07
C ASP A 4 -0.09 -7.74 -18.78
N LYS A 5 -0.71 -8.66 -18.03
CA LYS A 5 -1.77 -9.52 -18.57
C LYS A 5 -3.08 -8.78 -18.84
N GLU A 6 -3.28 -7.64 -18.19
CA GLU A 6 -4.48 -6.82 -18.32
C GLU A 6 -4.35 -5.81 -19.47
N LYS A 7 -5.48 -5.24 -19.85
CA LYS A 7 -5.54 -4.22 -20.90
C LYS A 7 -5.17 -2.82 -20.43
N ASN A 8 -5.16 -2.59 -19.11
CA ASN A 8 -4.89 -1.31 -18.49
C ASN A 8 -4.15 -1.50 -17.17
N LEU A 9 -3.45 -0.47 -16.71
CA LEU A 9 -2.85 -0.42 -15.38
C LEU A 9 -3.93 -0.36 -14.28
N GLY A 10 -3.59 -0.88 -13.10
CA GLY A 10 -4.40 -0.71 -11.89
C GLY A 10 -5.68 -1.55 -11.83
N VAL A 11 -5.87 -2.53 -12.71
CA VAL A 11 -7.06 -3.40 -12.72
C VAL A 11 -7.17 -4.23 -11.43
N HIS A 12 -6.04 -4.51 -10.78
CA HIS A 12 -5.96 -5.28 -9.53
C HIS A 12 -5.72 -4.40 -8.30
N ALA A 13 -4.97 -4.91 -7.31
CA ALA A 13 -4.77 -4.28 -6.01
C ALA A 13 -4.26 -2.84 -6.06
N SER A 14 -3.42 -2.49 -7.04
CA SER A 14 -2.86 -1.13 -7.17
C SER A 14 -3.91 -0.06 -7.46
N GLY A 15 -4.98 -0.38 -8.18
CA GLY A 15 -6.09 0.54 -8.45
C GLY A 15 -7.35 0.24 -7.61
N ARG A 16 -7.32 -0.76 -6.73
CA ARG A 16 -8.46 -1.20 -5.91
C ARG A 16 -8.09 -1.24 -4.44
N ASN A 17 -7.61 -0.13 -3.91
CA ASN A 17 -7.25 0.03 -2.51
C ASN A 17 -7.84 1.34 -1.97
N SER A 18 -7.70 1.56 -0.68
CA SER A 18 -8.25 2.74 0.01
C SER A 18 -7.46 4.03 -0.22
N GLY A 19 -6.32 3.97 -0.88
CA GLY A 19 -5.41 5.11 -1.03
C GLY A 19 -4.70 5.54 0.26
N VAL A 20 -4.82 4.78 1.34
CA VAL A 20 -4.17 5.13 2.62
C VAL A 20 -2.68 4.81 2.57
N LEU A 21 -1.85 5.82 2.78
CA LEU A 21 -0.42 5.70 3.02
C LEU A 21 -0.17 5.37 4.49
N HIS A 22 -0.12 4.09 4.80
CA HIS A 22 0.10 3.61 6.15
C HIS A 22 1.51 3.94 6.65
N ALA A 23 1.63 4.42 7.91
CA ALA A 23 2.93 4.75 8.51
C ALA A 23 3.75 3.52 8.93
N GLY A 24 3.13 2.34 9.14
CA GLY A 24 3.86 1.08 9.41
C GLY A 24 3.86 0.61 10.86
N PHE A 25 3.17 1.26 11.78
CA PHE A 25 3.17 0.92 13.22
C PHE A 25 2.39 -0.34 13.58
N TYR A 26 1.49 -0.83 12.70
CA TYR A 26 0.72 -2.06 12.96
C TYR A 26 1.53 -3.34 12.87
N TYR A 27 2.68 -3.32 12.18
CA TYR A 27 3.41 -4.53 11.83
C TYR A 27 4.48 -4.87 12.84
N SER A 28 4.77 -6.17 12.97
CA SER A 28 5.81 -6.65 13.88
C SER A 28 7.15 -6.00 13.56
N HIS A 29 7.87 -5.61 14.61
CA HIS A 29 9.21 -5.06 14.52
C HIS A 29 10.12 -5.99 13.70
N ASN A 30 11.03 -5.43 12.92
CA ASN A 30 11.95 -6.13 12.01
C ASN A 30 11.31 -6.89 10.84
N SER A 31 9.98 -6.85 10.66
CA SER A 31 9.37 -7.41 9.46
C SER A 31 9.67 -6.56 8.23
N LEU A 32 9.84 -7.21 7.08
CA LEU A 32 9.92 -6.50 5.79
C LEU A 32 8.71 -5.60 5.56
N LYS A 33 7.54 -6.04 6.02
CA LYS A 33 6.29 -5.26 5.90
C LYS A 33 6.35 -3.96 6.69
N ALA A 34 6.88 -3.95 7.91
CA ALA A 34 7.09 -2.72 8.69
C ALA A 34 8.08 -1.78 7.99
N LYS A 35 9.24 -2.30 7.58
CA LYS A 35 10.28 -1.54 6.89
C LYS A 35 9.80 -0.93 5.58
N LEU A 36 9.17 -1.75 4.71
CA LEU A 36 8.70 -1.30 3.40
C LEU A 36 7.53 -0.33 3.53
N CYS A 37 6.64 -0.52 4.52
CA CYS A 37 5.52 0.39 4.75
C CYS A 37 6.01 1.78 5.20
N ARG A 38 6.93 1.84 6.18
CA ARG A 38 7.53 3.11 6.63
C ARG A 38 8.29 3.83 5.50
N ASN A 39 9.17 3.09 4.80
CA ASN A 39 9.95 3.69 3.72
C ASN A 39 9.06 4.11 2.54
N GLY A 40 8.04 3.31 2.23
CA GLY A 40 7.04 3.63 1.20
C GLY A 40 6.21 4.85 1.55
N ASN A 41 5.83 5.02 2.83
CA ASN A 41 5.15 6.23 3.28
C ASN A 41 6.00 7.48 2.99
N ALA A 42 7.25 7.52 3.43
CA ALA A 42 8.17 8.64 3.19
C ALA A 42 8.40 8.87 1.68
N TYR A 43 8.60 7.80 0.90
CA TYR A 43 8.79 7.88 -0.55
C TYR A 43 7.59 8.53 -1.25
N TRP A 44 6.36 8.07 -0.94
CA TRP A 44 5.17 8.59 -1.59
C TRP A 44 4.85 10.02 -1.20
N HIS A 45 5.14 10.44 0.03
CA HIS A 45 5.08 11.86 0.40
C HIS A 45 6.00 12.71 -0.49
N SER A 46 7.27 12.32 -0.63
CA SER A 46 8.24 13.03 -1.47
C SER A 46 7.84 13.01 -2.95
N TYR A 47 7.40 11.87 -3.46
CA TYR A 47 6.95 11.72 -4.85
C TYR A 47 5.75 12.60 -5.17
N CYS A 48 4.75 12.63 -4.29
CA CYS A 48 3.58 13.49 -4.48
C CYS A 48 3.96 14.97 -4.51
N LEU A 49 4.87 15.40 -3.64
CA LEU A 49 5.37 16.79 -3.64
C LEU A 49 6.11 17.11 -4.93
N GLU A 50 7.04 16.26 -5.35
CA GLU A 50 7.82 16.43 -6.59
C GLU A 50 6.91 16.52 -7.83
N LYS A 51 5.97 15.60 -7.94
CA LYS A 51 5.05 15.50 -9.09
C LYS A 51 3.83 16.42 -8.99
N LYS A 52 3.70 17.20 -7.90
CA LYS A 52 2.55 18.06 -7.60
C LYS A 52 1.21 17.32 -7.62
N LEU A 53 1.23 16.07 -7.11
CA LEU A 53 0.03 15.25 -6.95
C LEU A 53 -0.65 15.59 -5.63
N LYS A 54 -1.97 15.39 -5.60
CA LYS A 54 -2.77 15.62 -4.40
C LYS A 54 -2.46 14.58 -3.33
N ILE A 55 -2.06 15.05 -2.15
CA ILE A 55 -1.91 14.24 -0.94
C ILE A 55 -2.67 14.90 0.20
N ASN A 56 -3.51 14.15 0.90
CA ASN A 56 -4.21 14.61 2.08
C ASN A 56 -3.50 14.08 3.33
N GLN A 57 -2.80 14.95 4.04
CA GLN A 57 -2.05 14.65 5.27
C GLN A 57 -2.98 14.72 6.51
N CYS A 58 -4.08 13.98 6.47
CA CYS A 58 -5.09 13.99 7.53
C CYS A 58 -4.65 13.32 8.83
N GLY A 59 -3.55 12.59 8.82
CA GLY A 59 -3.17 11.73 9.94
C GLY A 59 -4.10 10.52 10.09
N LYS A 60 -3.95 9.82 11.21
CA LYS A 60 -4.83 8.71 11.61
C LYS A 60 -4.95 8.64 13.12
N ILE A 61 -6.16 8.51 13.61
CA ILE A 61 -6.44 8.27 15.04
C ILE A 61 -6.85 6.82 15.22
N VAL A 62 -6.26 6.15 16.21
CA VAL A 62 -6.70 4.85 16.71
C VAL A 62 -7.28 5.07 18.11
N ILE A 63 -8.52 4.68 18.30
CA ILE A 63 -9.26 4.84 19.57
C ILE A 63 -9.25 3.56 20.39
N ALA A 64 -9.39 3.71 21.70
CA ALA A 64 -9.82 2.64 22.61
C ALA A 64 -11.30 2.87 22.98
N ARG A 65 -12.11 1.83 23.04
CA ARG A 65 -13.52 1.89 23.41
C ARG A 65 -13.76 1.55 24.87
N ASN A 66 -12.81 0.85 25.48
CA ASN A 66 -12.85 0.37 26.87
C ASN A 66 -11.43 0.16 27.39
N GLU A 67 -11.32 -0.27 28.64
CA GLU A 67 -10.05 -0.50 29.34
C GLU A 67 -9.19 -1.57 28.66
N ASP A 68 -9.78 -2.68 28.18
CA ASP A 68 -9.05 -3.78 27.52
C ASP A 68 -8.36 -3.32 26.23
N GLU A 69 -8.87 -2.29 25.57
CA GLU A 69 -8.31 -1.74 24.34
C GLU A 69 -7.16 -0.75 24.59
N ILE A 70 -7.01 -0.26 25.82
CA ILE A 70 -5.88 0.60 26.21
C ILE A 70 -4.55 -0.15 26.10
N ASP A 71 -4.50 -1.38 26.57
CA ASP A 71 -3.28 -2.20 26.49
C ASP A 71 -2.86 -2.45 25.02
N ARG A 72 -3.85 -2.64 24.15
CA ARG A 72 -3.61 -2.79 22.70
C ARG A 72 -3.08 -1.50 22.09
N LEU A 73 -3.59 -0.36 22.54
CA LEU A 73 -3.14 0.96 22.07
C LEU A 73 -1.69 1.22 22.49
N ASP A 74 -1.32 0.88 23.73
CA ASP A 74 0.03 0.97 24.24
C ASP A 74 0.99 0.02 23.50
N GLU A 75 0.54 -1.18 23.17
CA GLU A 75 1.33 -2.09 22.35
C GLU A 75 1.57 -1.53 20.94
N LEU A 76 0.57 -0.92 20.32
CA LEU A 76 0.73 -0.24 19.02
C LEU A 76 1.72 0.92 19.10
N TYR A 77 1.65 1.72 20.17
CA TYR A 77 2.59 2.81 20.41
C TYR A 77 4.03 2.29 20.54
N ARG A 78 4.27 1.29 21.42
CA ARG A 78 5.58 0.67 21.60
C ARG A 78 6.12 0.06 20.30
N ARG A 79 5.24 -0.58 19.51
CA ARG A 79 5.59 -1.16 18.21
C ARG A 79 5.96 -0.08 17.22
N GLY A 80 5.21 1.02 17.17
CA GLY A 80 5.53 2.17 16.34
C GLY A 80 6.88 2.76 16.66
N GLN A 81 7.20 2.94 17.93
CA GLN A 81 8.52 3.41 18.35
C GLN A 81 9.65 2.48 17.87
N LYS A 82 9.50 1.15 18.07
CA LYS A 82 10.46 0.16 17.57
C LYS A 82 10.60 0.17 16.04
N ASN A 83 9.54 0.51 15.32
CA ASN A 83 9.53 0.66 13.87
C ASN A 83 10.02 2.04 13.39
N SER A 84 10.41 2.93 14.30
CA SER A 84 10.79 4.32 14.03
C SER A 84 9.67 5.08 13.28
N VAL A 85 8.44 4.87 13.71
CA VAL A 85 7.26 5.59 13.22
C VAL A 85 6.88 6.65 14.24
N GLU A 86 6.66 7.87 13.79
CA GLU A 86 6.17 8.97 14.61
C GLU A 86 4.73 8.70 15.05
N LEU A 87 4.51 8.69 16.37
CA LEU A 87 3.23 8.45 17.01
C LEU A 87 3.10 9.27 18.29
N GLU A 88 1.89 9.73 18.56
CA GLU A 88 1.55 10.51 19.74
C GLU A 88 0.41 9.84 20.51
N LEU A 89 0.55 9.72 21.82
CA LEU A 89 -0.57 9.42 22.71
C LEU A 89 -1.27 10.74 23.05
N ILE A 90 -2.53 10.86 22.63
CA ILE A 90 -3.33 12.07 22.79
C ILE A 90 -4.53 11.82 23.69
N THR A 91 -4.94 12.85 24.41
CA THR A 91 -6.14 12.83 25.26
C THR A 91 -7.42 12.82 24.40
N GLU A 92 -8.56 12.46 25.01
CA GLU A 92 -9.85 12.55 24.35
C GLU A 92 -10.14 13.97 23.83
N LYS A 93 -9.78 15.01 24.61
CA LYS A 93 -9.95 16.40 24.20
C LYS A 93 -9.17 16.72 22.92
N GLN A 94 -7.89 16.36 22.88
CA GLN A 94 -7.03 16.55 21.69
C GLN A 94 -7.55 15.75 20.49
N ALA A 95 -8.03 14.52 20.72
CA ALA A 95 -8.63 13.72 19.66
C ALA A 95 -9.86 14.40 19.05
N LYS A 96 -10.72 15.00 19.87
CA LYS A 96 -11.91 15.78 19.43
C LYS A 96 -11.56 17.08 18.71
N GLU A 97 -10.40 17.68 18.98
CA GLU A 97 -9.91 18.82 18.22
C GLU A 97 -9.53 18.44 16.78
N ILE A 98 -9.06 17.20 16.57
CA ILE A 98 -8.71 16.67 15.25
C ILE A 98 -9.96 16.16 14.52
N GLU A 99 -10.78 15.33 15.19
CA GLU A 99 -12.03 14.77 14.65
C GLU A 99 -13.16 14.95 15.70
N PRO A 100 -14.03 15.95 15.51
CA PRO A 100 -15.06 16.29 16.50
C PRO A 100 -16.04 15.17 16.85
N ASN A 101 -16.25 14.23 15.93
CA ASN A 101 -17.18 13.10 16.11
C ASN A 101 -16.55 11.89 16.81
N ILE A 102 -15.27 12.00 17.20
CA ILE A 102 -14.57 10.87 17.82
C ILE A 102 -15.01 10.69 19.27
N ASN A 103 -15.06 9.44 19.70
CA ASN A 103 -15.23 9.06 21.10
C ASN A 103 -14.18 8.01 21.44
N THR A 104 -13.37 8.27 22.45
CA THR A 104 -12.31 7.36 22.90
C THR A 104 -12.32 7.23 24.41
N PHE A 105 -12.02 6.04 24.91
CA PHE A 105 -11.85 5.81 26.34
C PHE A 105 -10.46 6.30 26.76
N VAL A 106 -10.41 7.29 27.63
CA VAL A 106 -9.22 7.92 28.25
C VAL A 106 -8.28 8.57 27.23
N ARG A 107 -7.78 7.85 26.22
CA ARG A 107 -6.77 8.33 25.27
C ARG A 107 -6.88 7.66 23.91
N ALA A 108 -6.24 8.27 22.93
CA ALA A 108 -6.11 7.74 21.58
C ALA A 108 -4.64 7.75 21.13
N LEU A 109 -4.36 7.04 20.06
CA LEU A 109 -3.06 7.06 19.38
C LEU A 109 -3.19 7.83 18.07
N PHE A 110 -2.39 8.86 17.89
CA PHE A 110 -2.35 9.66 16.65
C PHE A 110 -1.09 9.34 15.85
N SER A 111 -1.26 9.14 14.54
CA SER A 111 -0.18 8.92 13.57
C SER A 111 -0.20 10.06 12.57
N PRO A 112 0.65 11.11 12.75
CA PRO A 112 0.63 12.30 11.92
C PRO A 112 1.06 12.03 10.46
N THR A 113 1.93 11.05 10.24
CA THR A 113 2.47 10.73 8.91
C THR A 113 1.57 9.84 8.05
N THR A 114 0.45 9.33 8.59
CA THR A 114 -0.55 8.65 7.79
C THR A 114 -1.27 9.67 6.91
N ALA A 115 -1.43 9.35 5.62
CA ALA A 115 -2.06 10.23 4.65
C ALA A 115 -2.97 9.44 3.70
N THR A 116 -3.70 10.14 2.83
CA THR A 116 -4.44 9.53 1.73
C THR A 116 -4.06 10.15 0.40
N ILE A 117 -4.03 9.31 -0.65
CA ILE A 117 -3.75 9.68 -2.04
C ILE A 117 -4.78 9.04 -2.96
N ASP A 118 -4.91 9.55 -4.17
CA ASP A 118 -5.65 8.86 -5.22
C ASP A 118 -4.75 7.83 -5.94
N PRO A 119 -5.01 6.52 -5.81
CA PRO A 119 -4.22 5.48 -6.48
C PRO A 119 -4.19 5.62 -8.00
N HIS A 120 -5.26 6.15 -8.60
CA HIS A 120 -5.34 6.33 -10.05
C HIS A 120 -4.45 7.49 -10.53
N GLU A 121 -4.41 8.60 -9.80
CA GLU A 121 -3.48 9.70 -10.09
C GLU A 121 -2.02 9.25 -9.98
N ILE A 122 -1.69 8.46 -8.95
CA ILE A 122 -0.35 7.87 -8.77
C ILE A 122 0.01 6.97 -9.96
N LEU A 123 -0.87 6.05 -10.35
CA LEU A 123 -0.64 5.14 -11.47
C LEU A 123 -0.44 5.89 -12.79
N ALA A 124 -1.24 6.93 -13.03
CA ALA A 124 -1.09 7.77 -14.21
C ALA A 124 0.25 8.51 -14.22
N SER A 125 0.71 9.00 -13.07
CA SER A 125 2.02 9.66 -12.93
C SER A 125 3.18 8.68 -13.17
N ILE A 126 3.14 7.49 -12.55
CA ILE A 126 4.16 6.45 -12.78
C ILE A 126 4.18 6.03 -14.25
N SER A 127 3.03 5.89 -14.89
CA SER A 127 2.95 5.54 -16.31
C SER A 127 3.68 6.57 -17.18
N LYS A 128 3.53 7.85 -16.88
CA LYS A 128 4.28 8.93 -17.56
C LYS A 128 5.78 8.82 -17.33
N ASP A 129 6.21 8.54 -16.10
CA ASP A 129 7.64 8.37 -15.78
C ASP A 129 8.24 7.18 -16.53
N VAL A 130 7.51 6.07 -16.63
CA VAL A 130 7.91 4.88 -17.39
C VAL A 130 8.10 5.21 -18.87
N LEU A 131 7.14 5.91 -19.47
CA LEU A 131 7.21 6.33 -20.88
C LEU A 131 8.36 7.33 -21.12
N ASN A 132 8.56 8.29 -20.22
CA ASN A 132 9.65 9.25 -20.30
C ASN A 132 11.04 8.58 -20.18
N ALA A 133 11.11 7.44 -19.48
CA ALA A 133 12.31 6.62 -19.41
C ALA A 133 12.50 5.69 -20.62
N ASN A 134 11.71 5.83 -21.68
CA ASN A 134 11.68 4.98 -22.87
C ASN A 134 11.47 3.49 -22.53
N ILE A 135 10.70 3.19 -21.50
CA ILE A 135 10.33 1.83 -21.12
C ILE A 135 8.98 1.50 -21.77
N GLU A 136 8.98 0.46 -22.60
CA GLU A 136 7.77 -0.04 -23.24
C GLU A 136 6.89 -0.79 -22.25
N ILE A 137 5.57 -0.58 -22.31
CA ILE A 137 4.56 -1.36 -21.58
C ILE A 137 3.72 -2.13 -22.58
N ILE A 138 3.75 -3.46 -22.51
CA ILE A 138 2.99 -4.35 -23.38
C ILE A 138 1.82 -4.93 -22.59
N TYR A 139 0.62 -4.47 -22.89
CA TYR A 139 -0.63 -4.95 -22.30
C TYR A 139 -1.14 -6.23 -22.97
N ASN A 140 -2.13 -6.87 -22.34
CA ASN A 140 -2.72 -8.15 -22.77
C ASN A 140 -1.65 -9.24 -23.00
N ARG A 141 -0.56 -9.18 -22.21
CA ARG A 141 0.60 -10.07 -22.33
C ARG A 141 0.75 -10.88 -21.06
N LYS A 142 0.08 -12.03 -21.03
CA LYS A 142 0.08 -12.94 -19.88
C LYS A 142 1.27 -13.88 -19.93
N PHE A 143 2.09 -13.92 -18.87
CA PHE A 143 3.07 -14.99 -18.66
C PHE A 143 2.36 -16.35 -18.58
N LEU A 144 2.83 -17.34 -19.30
CA LEU A 144 2.30 -18.71 -19.27
C LEU A 144 3.28 -19.69 -18.63
N LYS A 145 4.51 -19.71 -19.09
CA LYS A 145 5.57 -20.59 -18.58
C LYS A 145 6.96 -20.10 -19.00
N LYS A 146 7.98 -20.70 -18.42
CA LYS A 146 9.38 -20.59 -18.81
C LYS A 146 9.83 -21.85 -19.54
N ILE A 147 10.62 -21.71 -20.58
CA ILE A 147 11.38 -22.79 -21.22
C ILE A 147 12.81 -22.29 -21.33
N GLU A 148 13.74 -22.94 -20.62
CA GLU A 148 15.13 -22.46 -20.50
C GLU A 148 15.21 -20.99 -20.07
N ASN A 149 15.73 -20.09 -20.90
CA ASN A 149 15.76 -18.65 -20.66
C ASN A 149 14.63 -17.89 -21.37
N ILE A 150 13.71 -18.59 -22.03
CA ILE A 150 12.64 -17.98 -22.81
C ILE A 150 11.36 -17.91 -21.97
N ILE A 151 10.75 -16.74 -21.91
CA ILE A 151 9.43 -16.49 -21.34
C ILE A 151 8.39 -16.69 -22.45
N ILE A 152 7.49 -17.64 -22.25
CA ILE A 152 6.34 -17.87 -23.12
C ILE A 152 5.15 -17.10 -22.59
N THR A 153 4.52 -16.32 -23.46
CA THR A 153 3.30 -15.58 -23.17
C THR A 153 2.15 -16.05 -24.05
N ASN A 154 0.93 -15.55 -23.77
CA ASN A 154 -0.24 -15.81 -24.62
C ASN A 154 -0.10 -15.28 -26.06
N ASN A 155 0.86 -14.41 -26.32
CA ASN A 155 1.09 -13.84 -27.65
C ASN A 155 2.59 -13.51 -27.82
N GLY A 156 3.39 -14.50 -28.23
CA GLY A 156 4.82 -14.38 -28.44
C GLY A 156 5.66 -14.74 -27.22
N CYS A 157 6.96 -14.60 -27.38
CA CYS A 157 7.95 -14.94 -26.35
C CYS A 157 8.96 -13.82 -26.16
N PHE A 158 9.71 -13.90 -25.05
CA PHE A 158 10.78 -12.97 -24.71
C PHE A 158 11.98 -13.75 -24.22
N GLU A 159 13.18 -13.31 -24.58
CA GLU A 159 14.45 -13.80 -24.05
C GLU A 159 15.09 -12.69 -23.23
N PRO A 160 14.82 -12.59 -21.93
CA PRO A 160 15.35 -11.52 -21.11
C PRO A 160 16.73 -11.85 -20.57
N GLY A 161 17.63 -10.87 -20.54
CA GLY A 161 18.88 -10.97 -19.79
C GLY A 161 18.63 -10.96 -18.27
N TYR A 162 17.54 -10.34 -17.82
CA TYR A 162 17.12 -10.28 -16.42
C TYR A 162 15.60 -10.19 -16.31
N LEU A 163 15.01 -10.95 -15.38
CA LEU A 163 13.58 -10.92 -15.11
C LEU A 163 13.30 -10.38 -13.70
N ILE A 164 12.41 -9.39 -13.60
CA ILE A 164 11.85 -8.90 -12.33
C ILE A 164 10.42 -9.38 -12.23
N ASN A 165 10.14 -10.24 -11.25
CA ASN A 165 8.79 -10.70 -10.95
C ASN A 165 8.08 -9.68 -10.05
N ALA A 166 7.24 -8.81 -10.63
CA ALA A 166 6.41 -7.82 -9.96
C ALA A 166 4.90 -8.10 -10.14
N SER A 167 4.52 -9.36 -10.31
CA SER A 167 3.18 -9.79 -10.73
C SER A 167 2.10 -9.79 -9.62
N GLY A 168 2.36 -9.15 -8.46
CA GLY A 168 1.37 -8.97 -7.40
C GLY A 168 0.80 -10.31 -6.89
N LEU A 169 -0.51 -10.52 -7.02
CA LEU A 169 -1.19 -11.75 -6.56
C LEU A 169 -0.76 -13.03 -7.32
N TYR A 170 0.01 -12.90 -8.39
CA TYR A 170 0.51 -14.03 -9.18
C TYR A 170 2.03 -14.24 -8.99
N ALA A 171 2.65 -13.52 -8.06
CA ALA A 171 4.08 -13.56 -7.86
C ALA A 171 4.58 -14.95 -7.43
N ASP A 172 3.83 -15.66 -6.60
CA ASP A 172 4.16 -17.02 -6.18
C ASP A 172 4.06 -18.04 -7.31
N VAL A 173 3.12 -17.84 -8.24
CA VAL A 173 2.95 -18.71 -9.42
C VAL A 173 4.15 -18.58 -10.34
N ILE A 174 4.56 -17.34 -10.65
CA ILE A 174 5.72 -17.10 -11.52
C ILE A 174 7.02 -17.51 -10.82
N ALA A 175 7.17 -17.25 -9.51
CA ALA A 175 8.36 -17.65 -8.76
C ALA A 175 8.60 -19.16 -8.81
N ARG A 176 7.53 -19.99 -8.72
CA ARG A 176 7.62 -21.45 -8.82
C ARG A 176 8.12 -21.94 -10.18
N GLU A 177 7.81 -21.25 -11.27
CA GLU A 177 8.36 -21.57 -12.61
C GLU A 177 9.89 -21.39 -12.68
N TYR A 178 10.46 -20.62 -11.75
CA TYR A 178 11.89 -20.38 -11.58
C TYR A 178 12.50 -21.09 -10.38
N ASP A 179 11.81 -22.08 -9.82
CA ASP A 179 12.21 -22.88 -8.65
C ASP A 179 12.39 -22.07 -7.35
N PHE A 180 11.81 -20.87 -7.27
CA PHE A 180 11.80 -20.07 -6.06
C PHE A 180 10.50 -20.21 -5.26
N SER A 181 10.59 -20.01 -3.95
CA SER A 181 9.44 -19.82 -3.05
C SER A 181 8.41 -20.97 -3.09
N ARG A 182 8.84 -22.22 -3.21
CA ARG A 182 7.96 -23.40 -3.30
C ARG A 182 7.10 -23.60 -2.03
N GLU A 183 7.64 -23.22 -0.87
CA GLU A 183 6.99 -23.29 0.44
C GLU A 183 6.04 -22.10 0.72
N TYR A 184 6.00 -21.10 -0.15
CA TYR A 184 5.13 -19.93 0.01
C TYR A 184 3.98 -19.93 -0.99
N LYS A 185 2.81 -19.48 -0.51
CA LYS A 185 1.61 -19.28 -1.33
C LYS A 185 0.96 -17.96 -0.95
N ILE A 186 0.57 -17.18 -1.95
CA ILE A 186 -0.22 -15.97 -1.73
C ILE A 186 -1.67 -16.37 -1.45
N LEU A 187 -2.20 -15.91 -0.31
CA LEU A 187 -3.62 -16.01 0.03
C LEU A 187 -4.27 -14.65 -0.22
N PRO A 188 -5.10 -14.50 -1.26
CA PRO A 188 -5.77 -13.23 -1.53
C PRO A 188 -6.93 -13.03 -0.55
N PHE A 189 -6.95 -11.86 0.11
CA PHE A 189 -8.07 -11.41 0.92
C PHE A 189 -8.76 -10.24 0.22
N LYS A 190 -10.09 -10.31 0.10
CA LYS A 190 -10.91 -9.21 -0.43
C LYS A 190 -11.31 -8.28 0.70
N GLY A 191 -10.88 -7.03 0.65
CA GLY A 191 -11.41 -5.96 1.50
C GLY A 191 -12.79 -5.52 1.01
N LEU A 192 -13.72 -5.33 1.93
CA LEU A 192 -15.02 -4.73 1.64
C LEU A 192 -15.02 -3.29 2.15
N TYR A 193 -15.47 -2.36 1.31
CA TYR A 193 -15.56 -0.94 1.63
C TYR A 193 -17.00 -0.47 1.50
N LEU A 194 -17.41 0.36 2.45
CA LEU A 194 -18.67 1.07 2.38
C LEU A 194 -18.42 2.47 1.82
N HIS A 195 -19.19 2.85 0.81
CA HIS A 195 -19.16 4.20 0.25
C HIS A 195 -20.40 4.95 0.71
N ALA A 196 -20.21 6.14 1.28
CA ALA A 196 -21.33 7.03 1.58
C ALA A 196 -21.96 7.52 0.26
N LYS A 197 -23.29 7.44 0.16
CA LYS A 197 -24.02 7.94 -1.02
C LYS A 197 -24.08 9.46 -1.09
N ASN A 198 -24.00 10.13 0.04
CA ASN A 198 -24.07 11.59 0.18
C ASN A 198 -22.71 12.12 0.64
N ASP A 199 -22.44 13.38 0.26
CA ASP A 199 -21.22 14.10 0.62
C ASP A 199 -20.99 14.02 2.15
N SER A 200 -19.93 13.31 2.51
CA SER A 200 -19.57 13.07 3.91
C SER A 200 -18.82 14.25 4.54
N LYS A 201 -19.21 15.51 4.21
CA LYS A 201 -18.62 16.73 4.79
C LYS A 201 -18.60 16.77 6.32
N LYS A 202 -19.29 15.84 6.97
CA LYS A 202 -19.32 15.67 8.44
C LYS A 202 -18.17 14.85 9.01
N LEU A 203 -17.40 14.17 8.17
CA LEU A 203 -16.19 13.43 8.55
C LEU A 203 -14.98 14.17 7.99
N ARG A 204 -13.98 14.38 8.80
CA ARG A 204 -12.72 15.03 8.43
C ARG A 204 -11.64 14.02 8.09
#